data_f5f8f0b616c7f93f0a7ff7b64a269027
#
_entry.id   f5f8f0b616c7f93f0a7ff7b64a269027
#
_cell.length_a   1.000
_cell.length_b   1.000
_cell.length_c   1.000
_cell.angle_alpha   90.00
_cell.angle_beta   90.00
_cell.angle_gamma   90.00
#
_symmetry.space_group_name_H-M   'P 1'
#
loop_
_entity.id
_entity.type
_entity.pdbx_description
1 polymer ?
#
loop_
_entity_poly.entity_id
_entity_poly.type
_entity_poly.pdbx_seq_one_letter_code
_entity_poly.pdbx_strand_id
1 'polypeptide(L)'
;KLRELREVSHFVDERANLTPNRRAPYGGEAAFAHKAGVHVSAVLKNPRTYEHIPPEWVGNQRRFLVSDVSGRSNLLAKLQELGVDLSKEEARRLLEEVKALEYEGYAFEGAEASFYLLAHRLKGGSLPFSVEGFSVFVHGRGLSTAWAEATVRVRVGESLQHTAAESPFGPVSALDRAFRKAVLQFYPELSEVELTDYKVRILSGQEAGTNSGVRVMVEMKRGEERFATVGASENILEASLKALTDGYAYALLYPVATPRGA
;
A
#
# COMPACT_ATOMS: atom_id res chain seq x y z
N LYS A 1 -5.30 -32.74 -2.60
CA LYS A 1 -5.75 -31.39 -2.23
C LYS A 1 -4.61 -30.35 -2.16
N LEU A 2 -3.73 -30.34 -3.18
CA LEU A 2 -2.62 -29.38 -3.22
C LEU A 2 -3.10 -27.92 -3.33
N ARG A 3 -4.27 -27.67 -3.89
CA ARG A 3 -4.86 -26.33 -4.01
C ARG A 3 -5.16 -25.64 -2.66
N GLU A 4 -5.18 -26.40 -1.57
CA GLU A 4 -5.38 -25.88 -0.21
C GLU A 4 -4.03 -25.59 0.49
N LEU A 5 -2.88 -25.83 -0.17
CA LEU A 5 -1.56 -25.76 0.46
C LEU A 5 -1.29 -24.39 1.09
N ARG A 6 -1.57 -23.33 0.37
CA ARG A 6 -1.37 -21.95 0.87
C ARG A 6 -2.28 -21.66 2.05
N GLU A 7 -3.56 -21.98 1.94
CA GLU A 7 -4.55 -21.74 2.99
C GLU A 7 -4.19 -22.52 4.28
N VAL A 8 -3.84 -23.79 4.14
CA VAL A 8 -3.42 -24.63 5.27
C VAL A 8 -2.14 -24.09 5.91
N SER A 9 -1.15 -23.65 5.10
CA SER A 9 0.08 -23.05 5.63
C SER A 9 -0.22 -21.81 6.47
N HIS A 10 -1.04 -20.89 5.96
CA HIS A 10 -1.44 -19.69 6.68
C HIS A 10 -2.23 -20.00 7.94
N PHE A 11 -3.15 -20.97 7.89
CA PHE A 11 -3.90 -21.43 9.06
C PHE A 11 -2.99 -21.97 10.16
N VAL A 12 -1.97 -22.77 9.79
CA VAL A 12 -1.00 -23.31 10.75
C VAL A 12 -0.16 -22.18 11.37
N ASP A 13 0.35 -21.26 10.54
CA ASP A 13 1.12 -20.12 11.03
C ASP A 13 0.31 -19.27 12.01
N GLU A 14 -0.95 -18.98 11.69
CA GLU A 14 -1.87 -18.23 12.55
C GLU A 14 -2.10 -18.95 13.89
N ARG A 15 -2.34 -20.28 13.87
CA ARG A 15 -2.53 -21.09 15.08
C ARG A 15 -1.27 -21.19 15.93
N ALA A 16 -0.11 -21.17 15.28
CA ALA A 16 1.20 -21.19 15.95
C ALA A 16 1.65 -19.77 16.40
N ASN A 17 0.87 -18.74 16.14
CA ASN A 17 1.22 -17.32 16.37
C ASN A 17 2.53 -16.93 15.66
N LEU A 18 2.72 -17.43 14.45
CA LEU A 18 3.86 -17.12 13.59
C LEU A 18 3.43 -16.19 12.45
N THR A 19 4.30 -15.27 12.09
CA THR A 19 4.11 -14.49 10.88
C THR A 19 4.39 -15.36 9.66
N PRO A 20 3.45 -15.48 8.69
CA PRO A 20 3.65 -16.30 7.51
C PRO A 20 4.92 -15.92 6.75
N ASN A 21 5.71 -16.91 6.37
CA ASN A 21 6.90 -16.68 5.57
C ASN A 21 6.51 -16.37 4.12
N ARG A 22 6.59 -15.10 3.73
CA ARG A 22 6.25 -14.64 2.37
C ARG A 22 7.06 -15.32 1.26
N ARG A 23 8.23 -15.88 1.57
CA ARG A 23 9.13 -16.57 0.63
C ARG A 23 9.08 -18.08 0.76
N ALA A 24 8.17 -18.65 1.55
CA ALA A 24 8.03 -20.10 1.66
C ALA A 24 7.79 -20.71 0.27
N PRO A 25 8.48 -21.82 -0.07
CA PRO A 25 8.26 -22.49 -1.34
C PRO A 25 6.79 -22.83 -1.54
N TYR A 26 6.26 -22.56 -2.73
CA TYR A 26 4.88 -22.78 -3.17
C TYR A 26 3.80 -22.00 -2.39
N GLY A 27 3.83 -21.98 -1.07
CA GLY A 27 2.79 -21.38 -0.23
C GLY A 27 3.00 -19.89 0.05
N GLY A 28 4.22 -19.41 0.01
CA GLY A 28 4.56 -18.00 0.27
C GLY A 28 4.00 -17.06 -0.78
N GLU A 29 3.64 -15.87 -0.36
CA GLU A 29 3.07 -14.84 -1.21
C GLU A 29 3.99 -14.44 -2.38
N ALA A 30 5.31 -14.48 -2.15
CA ALA A 30 6.33 -14.14 -3.14
C ALA A 30 6.85 -15.35 -3.94
N ALA A 31 6.32 -16.57 -3.72
CA ALA A 31 6.82 -17.78 -4.37
C ALA A 31 6.70 -17.76 -5.90
N PHE A 32 5.69 -17.04 -6.43
CA PHE A 32 5.45 -16.87 -7.87
C PHE A 32 5.47 -15.37 -8.25
N ALA A 33 6.34 -14.60 -7.59
CA ALA A 33 6.49 -13.19 -7.88
C ALA A 33 7.64 -12.94 -8.86
N HIS A 34 7.37 -12.19 -9.92
CA HIS A 34 8.33 -11.83 -10.97
C HIS A 34 8.57 -10.32 -10.97
N LYS A 35 9.84 -9.90 -10.85
CA LYS A 35 10.23 -8.49 -10.77
C LYS A 35 10.93 -7.99 -12.04
N ALA A 36 11.87 -8.76 -12.58
CA ALA A 36 12.66 -8.33 -13.74
C ALA A 36 11.83 -8.38 -15.03
N GLY A 37 11.88 -7.30 -15.84
CA GLY A 37 11.12 -7.18 -17.08
C GLY A 37 11.35 -8.31 -18.09
N VAL A 38 12.58 -8.88 -18.15
CA VAL A 38 12.90 -10.05 -18.97
C VAL A 38 12.13 -11.28 -18.49
N HIS A 39 12.08 -11.53 -17.18
CA HIS A 39 11.35 -12.65 -16.60
C HIS A 39 9.84 -12.50 -16.85
N VAL A 40 9.30 -11.32 -16.61
CA VAL A 40 7.87 -11.03 -16.86
C VAL A 40 7.52 -11.23 -18.32
N SER A 41 8.32 -10.69 -19.24
CA SER A 41 8.10 -10.88 -20.68
C SER A 41 8.14 -12.36 -21.10
N ALA A 42 9.03 -13.15 -20.52
CA ALA A 42 9.13 -14.59 -20.80
C ALA A 42 7.93 -15.35 -20.22
N VAL A 43 7.54 -15.08 -18.98
CA VAL A 43 6.39 -15.71 -18.31
C VAL A 43 5.07 -15.40 -19.03
N LEU A 44 4.90 -14.16 -19.50
CA LEU A 44 3.70 -13.76 -20.27
C LEU A 44 3.60 -14.52 -21.60
N LYS A 45 4.73 -14.88 -22.22
CA LYS A 45 4.76 -15.68 -23.45
C LYS A 45 4.59 -17.16 -23.18
N ASN A 46 5.29 -17.66 -22.17
CA ASN A 46 5.22 -19.05 -21.72
C ASN A 46 5.58 -19.15 -20.23
N PRO A 47 4.59 -19.39 -19.35
CA PRO A 47 4.83 -19.52 -17.91
C PRO A 47 5.92 -20.51 -17.52
N ARG A 48 6.06 -21.61 -18.27
CA ARG A 48 7.06 -22.66 -18.02
C ARG A 48 8.51 -22.20 -18.10
N THR A 49 8.79 -20.99 -18.60
CA THR A 49 10.15 -20.44 -18.64
C THR A 49 10.72 -20.17 -17.26
N TYR A 50 9.87 -19.85 -16.27
CA TYR A 50 10.26 -19.54 -14.90
C TYR A 50 9.38 -20.21 -13.82
N GLU A 51 8.26 -20.82 -14.20
CA GLU A 51 7.36 -21.52 -13.31
C GLU A 51 7.33 -23.00 -13.70
N HIS A 52 7.81 -23.86 -12.82
CA HIS A 52 7.83 -25.31 -13.08
C HIS A 52 6.49 -25.98 -12.79
N ILE A 53 5.60 -25.30 -12.04
CA ILE A 53 4.19 -25.68 -11.84
C ILE A 53 3.30 -24.45 -11.95
N PRO A 54 2.03 -24.59 -12.38
CA PRO A 54 1.04 -23.55 -12.30
C PRO A 54 0.77 -23.13 -10.83
N PRO A 55 0.80 -21.84 -10.49
CA PRO A 55 0.55 -21.38 -9.12
C PRO A 55 -0.78 -21.88 -8.54
N GLU A 56 -1.80 -22.00 -9.37
CA GLU A 56 -3.15 -22.41 -9.02
C GLU A 56 -3.21 -23.86 -8.48
N TRP A 57 -2.22 -24.68 -8.82
CA TRP A 57 -2.14 -26.07 -8.31
C TRP A 57 -1.87 -26.13 -6.80
N VAL A 58 -1.26 -25.08 -6.26
CA VAL A 58 -0.93 -24.97 -4.84
C VAL A 58 -1.72 -23.88 -4.11
N GLY A 59 -2.81 -23.39 -4.72
CA GLY A 59 -3.64 -22.33 -4.16
C GLY A 59 -2.98 -20.96 -4.13
N ASN A 60 -1.93 -20.77 -4.93
CA ASN A 60 -1.23 -19.50 -5.06
C ASN A 60 -1.58 -18.81 -6.39
N GLN A 61 -1.04 -17.63 -6.61
CA GLN A 61 -1.23 -16.86 -7.84
C GLN A 61 0.07 -16.19 -8.27
N ARG A 62 0.19 -15.96 -9.56
CA ARG A 62 1.30 -15.19 -10.14
C ARG A 62 1.16 -13.73 -9.74
N ARG A 63 2.31 -13.08 -9.47
CA ARG A 63 2.37 -11.65 -9.15
C ARG A 63 3.47 -10.97 -9.94
N PHE A 64 3.17 -9.80 -10.44
CA PHE A 64 4.15 -8.93 -11.07
C PHE A 64 4.47 -7.77 -10.14
N LEU A 65 5.76 -7.62 -9.80
CA LEU A 65 6.23 -6.59 -8.88
C LEU A 65 6.73 -5.39 -9.67
N VAL A 66 6.32 -4.19 -9.29
CA VAL A 66 6.76 -2.94 -9.92
C VAL A 66 7.94 -2.37 -9.14
N SER A 67 8.97 -1.91 -9.84
CA SER A 67 10.11 -1.17 -9.28
C SER A 67 10.85 -0.40 -10.39
N ASP A 68 11.82 0.42 -10.00
CA ASP A 68 12.71 1.19 -10.89
C ASP A 68 13.40 0.35 -11.97
N VAL A 69 13.74 -0.91 -11.64
CA VAL A 69 14.31 -1.89 -12.59
C VAL A 69 13.27 -2.61 -13.45
N SER A 70 11.98 -2.33 -13.22
CA SER A 70 10.89 -2.93 -13.99
C SER A 70 10.83 -2.30 -15.37
N GLY A 71 10.87 -3.13 -16.41
CA GLY A 71 10.62 -2.69 -17.77
C GLY A 71 9.13 -2.41 -18.05
N ARG A 72 8.85 -1.78 -19.19
CA ARG A 72 7.48 -1.49 -19.65
C ARG A 72 6.54 -2.71 -19.57
N SER A 73 7.04 -3.90 -19.94
CA SER A 73 6.24 -5.13 -19.94
C SER A 73 5.73 -5.49 -18.54
N ASN A 74 6.55 -5.27 -17.50
CA ASN A 74 6.17 -5.53 -16.13
C ASN A 74 5.11 -4.55 -15.64
N LEU A 75 5.31 -3.26 -15.94
CA LEU A 75 4.34 -2.20 -15.64
C LEU A 75 2.97 -2.50 -16.27
N LEU A 76 2.95 -2.82 -17.58
CA LEU A 76 1.70 -3.14 -18.29
C LEU A 76 1.02 -4.39 -17.73
N ALA A 77 1.79 -5.44 -17.38
CA ALA A 77 1.24 -6.64 -16.77
C ALA A 77 0.58 -6.33 -15.41
N LYS A 78 1.23 -5.50 -14.59
CA LYS A 78 0.67 -5.10 -13.28
C LYS A 78 -0.59 -4.24 -13.44
N LEU A 79 -0.61 -3.32 -14.40
CA LEU A 79 -1.80 -2.51 -14.69
C LEU A 79 -2.97 -3.38 -15.17
N GLN A 80 -2.70 -4.37 -16.01
CA GLN A 80 -3.72 -5.31 -16.46
C GLN A 80 -4.27 -6.15 -15.29
N GLU A 81 -3.42 -6.58 -14.37
CA GLU A 81 -3.82 -7.26 -13.13
C GLU A 81 -4.73 -6.38 -12.27
N LEU A 82 -4.44 -5.07 -12.18
CA LEU A 82 -5.22 -4.08 -11.45
C LEU A 82 -6.44 -3.55 -12.23
N GLY A 83 -6.69 -4.04 -13.44
CA GLY A 83 -7.81 -3.60 -14.27
C GLY A 83 -7.67 -2.19 -14.83
N VAL A 84 -6.43 -1.68 -14.92
CA VAL A 84 -6.15 -0.33 -15.42
C VAL A 84 -5.58 -0.42 -16.84
N ASP A 85 -6.34 0.08 -17.82
CA ASP A 85 -5.88 0.22 -19.19
C ASP A 85 -5.18 1.57 -19.39
N LEU A 86 -3.92 1.53 -19.85
CA LEU A 86 -3.15 2.70 -20.24
C LEU A 86 -2.69 2.58 -21.69
N SER A 87 -2.69 3.69 -22.40
CA SER A 87 -2.01 3.83 -23.67
C SER A 87 -0.49 3.67 -23.52
N LYS A 88 0.21 3.45 -24.61
CA LYS A 88 1.68 3.34 -24.58
C LYS A 88 2.37 4.61 -24.03
N GLU A 89 1.80 5.76 -24.30
CA GLU A 89 2.34 7.05 -23.84
C GLU A 89 2.09 7.25 -22.34
N GLU A 90 0.87 6.95 -21.86
CA GLU A 90 0.56 7.00 -20.43
C GLU A 90 1.41 6.01 -19.62
N ALA A 91 1.60 4.80 -20.14
CA ALA A 91 2.48 3.81 -19.50
C ALA A 91 3.94 4.29 -19.43
N ARG A 92 4.42 5.03 -20.43
CA ARG A 92 5.76 5.63 -20.42
C ARG A 92 5.86 6.71 -19.33
N ARG A 93 4.89 7.61 -19.26
CA ARG A 93 4.82 8.66 -18.22
C ARG A 93 4.75 8.07 -16.83
N LEU A 94 3.91 7.03 -16.64
CA LEU A 94 3.81 6.35 -15.35
C LEU A 94 5.15 5.72 -14.93
N LEU A 95 5.88 5.11 -15.86
CA LEU A 95 7.21 4.55 -15.58
C LEU A 95 8.22 5.63 -15.17
N GLU A 96 8.19 6.79 -15.81
CA GLU A 96 9.04 7.94 -15.46
C GLU A 96 8.69 8.46 -14.06
N GLU A 97 7.40 8.58 -13.73
CA GLU A 97 6.94 9.03 -12.43
C GLU A 97 7.25 8.02 -11.31
N VAL A 98 7.08 6.71 -11.55
CA VAL A 98 7.52 5.65 -10.63
C VAL A 98 9.01 5.78 -10.32
N LYS A 99 9.85 5.95 -11.34
CA LYS A 99 11.30 6.11 -11.13
C LYS A 99 11.65 7.36 -10.33
N ALA A 100 10.98 8.48 -10.59
CA ALA A 100 11.19 9.72 -9.85
C ALA A 100 10.82 9.55 -8.37
N LEU A 101 9.65 8.97 -8.09
CA LEU A 101 9.21 8.70 -6.72
C LEU A 101 10.09 7.68 -6.00
N GLU A 102 10.57 6.64 -6.69
CA GLU A 102 11.49 5.68 -6.09
C GLU A 102 12.87 6.31 -5.77
N TYR A 103 13.31 7.28 -6.55
CA TYR A 103 14.48 8.10 -6.22
C TYR A 103 14.26 8.95 -4.97
N GLU A 104 13.04 9.44 -4.74
CA GLU A 104 12.62 10.14 -3.52
C GLU A 104 12.40 9.21 -2.33
N GLY A 105 12.55 7.90 -2.51
CA GLY A 105 12.48 6.92 -1.43
C GLY A 105 11.23 6.05 -1.40
N TYR A 106 10.28 6.23 -2.30
CA TYR A 106 9.14 5.31 -2.43
C TYR A 106 9.59 3.89 -2.79
N ALA A 107 8.74 2.90 -2.57
CA ALA A 107 8.91 1.55 -3.08
C ALA A 107 7.53 0.96 -3.38
N PHE A 108 7.23 0.82 -4.64
CA PHE A 108 5.94 0.27 -5.08
C PHE A 108 5.89 -1.26 -5.02
N GLU A 109 7.05 -1.90 -4.79
CA GLU A 109 7.10 -3.34 -4.51
C GLU A 109 6.38 -3.66 -3.20
N GLY A 110 5.21 -4.29 -3.29
CA GLY A 110 4.35 -4.60 -2.16
C GLY A 110 3.47 -3.44 -1.70
N ALA A 111 3.36 -2.36 -2.49
CA ALA A 111 2.46 -1.23 -2.27
C ALA A 111 1.58 -1.00 -3.51
N GLU A 112 0.89 -2.05 -3.94
CA GLU A 112 0.09 -2.06 -5.16
C GLU A 112 -1.03 -1.01 -5.14
N ALA A 113 -1.57 -0.70 -3.95
CA ALA A 113 -2.61 0.31 -3.82
C ALA A 113 -2.09 1.72 -4.14
N SER A 114 -0.90 2.11 -3.66
CA SER A 114 -0.29 3.39 -4.05
C SER A 114 0.05 3.44 -5.55
N PHE A 115 0.49 2.31 -6.12
CA PHE A 115 0.74 2.21 -7.56
C PHE A 115 -0.56 2.39 -8.38
N TYR A 116 -1.66 1.76 -7.95
CA TYR A 116 -2.98 1.95 -8.56
C TYR A 116 -3.41 3.42 -8.53
N LEU A 117 -3.29 4.09 -7.38
CA LEU A 117 -3.64 5.50 -7.24
C LEU A 117 -2.79 6.42 -8.13
N LEU A 118 -1.51 6.11 -8.30
CA LEU A 118 -0.63 6.83 -9.22
C LEU A 118 -1.14 6.70 -10.65
N ALA A 119 -1.46 5.49 -11.10
CA ALA A 119 -2.01 5.24 -12.42
C ALA A 119 -3.40 5.91 -12.61
N HIS A 120 -4.25 5.87 -11.58
CA HIS A 120 -5.56 6.54 -11.57
C HIS A 120 -5.44 8.04 -11.78
N ARG A 121 -4.54 8.71 -11.04
CA ARG A 121 -4.27 10.15 -11.20
C ARG A 121 -3.74 10.50 -12.58
N LEU A 122 -2.86 9.69 -13.12
CA LEU A 122 -2.27 9.89 -14.45
C LEU A 122 -3.33 9.85 -15.57
N LYS A 123 -4.38 9.06 -15.38
CA LYS A 123 -5.56 9.04 -16.27
C LYS A 123 -6.51 10.24 -16.09
N GLY A 124 -6.18 11.19 -15.24
CA GLY A 124 -7.03 12.33 -14.91
C GLY A 124 -8.08 12.01 -13.86
N GLY A 125 -7.99 10.88 -13.17
CA GLY A 125 -8.85 10.53 -12.05
C GLY A 125 -8.58 11.42 -10.85
N SER A 126 -9.64 11.88 -10.18
CA SER A 126 -9.55 12.65 -8.95
C SER A 126 -9.53 11.73 -7.74
N LEU A 127 -8.81 12.14 -6.70
CA LEU A 127 -8.91 11.50 -5.40
C LEU A 127 -10.19 11.96 -4.67
N PRO A 128 -10.78 11.11 -3.81
CA PRO A 128 -12.02 11.45 -3.12
C PRO A 128 -11.86 12.59 -2.11
N PHE A 129 -10.65 12.83 -1.67
CA PHE A 129 -10.30 13.90 -0.72
C PHE A 129 -8.84 14.33 -0.92
N SER A 130 -8.48 15.47 -0.31
CA SER A 130 -7.09 15.94 -0.20
C SER A 130 -6.81 16.48 1.20
N VAL A 131 -5.59 16.24 1.71
CA VAL A 131 -5.13 16.83 2.98
C VAL A 131 -4.50 18.19 2.68
N GLU A 132 -5.03 19.24 3.28
CA GLU A 132 -4.53 20.62 3.11
C GLU A 132 -3.56 21.05 4.21
N GLY A 133 -3.54 20.31 5.32
CA GLY A 133 -2.62 20.57 6.42
C GLY A 133 -2.89 19.72 7.63
N PHE A 134 -1.90 19.60 8.47
CA PHE A 134 -2.00 18.91 9.75
C PHE A 134 -1.08 19.54 10.79
N SER A 135 -1.39 19.30 12.06
CA SER A 135 -0.52 19.61 13.20
C SER A 135 -0.58 18.47 14.19
N VAL A 136 0.52 18.20 14.86
CA VAL A 136 0.61 17.17 15.89
C VAL A 136 1.39 17.69 17.07
N PHE A 137 0.81 17.54 18.25
CA PHE A 137 1.45 17.84 19.53
C PHE A 137 1.60 16.54 20.31
N VAL A 138 2.80 16.29 20.81
CA VAL A 138 3.10 15.13 21.64
C VAL A 138 3.39 15.62 23.05
N HIS A 139 2.63 15.15 24.01
CA HIS A 139 2.74 15.49 25.42
C HIS A 139 3.37 14.32 26.17
N GLY A 140 4.50 14.57 26.82
CA GLY A 140 5.18 13.56 27.63
C GLY A 140 5.41 14.09 29.04
N ARG A 141 5.36 13.18 30.02
CA ARG A 141 5.81 13.46 31.38
C ARG A 141 6.96 12.52 31.72
N GLY A 142 8.18 13.04 31.59
CA GLY A 142 9.37 12.19 31.58
C GLY A 142 9.38 11.27 30.37
N LEU A 143 9.79 10.02 30.55
CA LEU A 143 9.79 8.99 29.49
C LEU A 143 8.67 7.95 29.69
N SER A 144 7.80 8.11 30.69
CA SER A 144 6.85 7.06 31.11
C SER A 144 5.46 7.17 30.52
N THR A 145 5.03 8.38 30.13
CA THR A 145 3.68 8.59 29.56
C THR A 145 3.77 9.63 28.46
N ALA A 146 3.32 9.25 27.28
CA ALA A 146 3.13 10.17 26.18
C ALA A 146 1.74 9.97 25.58
N TRP A 147 1.06 11.06 25.27
CA TRP A 147 -0.16 11.07 24.49
C TRP A 147 -0.02 12.14 23.41
N ALA A 148 -0.79 12.05 22.35
CA ALA A 148 -0.69 12.98 21.25
C ALA A 148 -2.06 13.55 20.89
N GLU A 149 -2.06 14.82 20.49
CA GLU A 149 -3.15 15.50 19.81
C GLU A 149 -2.78 15.72 18.36
N ALA A 150 -3.74 15.54 17.46
CA ALA A 150 -3.57 15.89 16.06
C ALA A 150 -4.77 16.67 15.56
N THR A 151 -4.50 17.63 14.69
CA THR A 151 -5.51 18.31 13.88
C THR A 151 -5.21 18.08 12.41
N VAL A 152 -6.25 17.91 11.59
CA VAL A 152 -6.13 17.81 10.14
C VAL A 152 -7.13 18.73 9.45
N ARG A 153 -6.73 19.26 8.31
CA ARG A 153 -7.61 19.94 7.35
C ARG A 153 -7.72 19.08 6.11
N VAL A 154 -8.92 18.61 5.83
CA VAL A 154 -9.21 17.70 4.72
C VAL A 154 -10.30 18.31 3.86
N ARG A 155 -10.06 18.39 2.56
CA ARG A 155 -11.04 18.78 1.58
C ARG A 155 -11.72 17.55 0.98
N VAL A 156 -13.05 17.56 1.01
CA VAL A 156 -13.90 16.54 0.38
C VAL A 156 -14.86 17.27 -0.55
N GLY A 157 -14.64 17.17 -1.85
CA GLY A 157 -15.32 18.01 -2.81
C GLY A 157 -15.09 19.49 -2.53
N GLU A 158 -16.16 20.26 -2.35
CA GLU A 158 -16.08 21.68 -1.98
C GLU A 158 -16.00 21.91 -0.46
N SER A 159 -16.21 20.88 0.35
CA SER A 159 -16.23 20.98 1.81
C SER A 159 -14.83 20.88 2.40
N LEU A 160 -14.45 21.86 3.22
CA LEU A 160 -13.21 21.81 4.02
C LEU A 160 -13.55 21.42 5.46
N GLN A 161 -13.05 20.29 5.86
CA GLN A 161 -13.20 19.76 7.21
C GLN A 161 -11.97 20.09 8.05
N HIS A 162 -12.19 20.59 9.26
CA HIS A 162 -11.13 20.80 10.24
C HIS A 162 -11.47 19.99 11.48
N THR A 163 -10.75 18.91 11.72
CA THR A 163 -11.03 17.95 12.79
C THR A 163 -9.80 17.75 13.67
N ALA A 164 -10.07 17.41 14.92
CA ALA A 164 -9.05 17.11 15.90
C ALA A 164 -9.37 15.80 16.63
N ALA A 165 -8.32 15.10 17.05
CA ALA A 165 -8.42 13.91 17.87
C ALA A 165 -7.18 13.73 18.75
N GLU A 166 -7.39 13.00 19.83
CA GLU A 166 -6.34 12.60 20.78
C GLU A 166 -6.12 11.10 20.73
N SER A 167 -4.91 10.67 21.06
CA SER A 167 -4.60 9.26 21.22
C SER A 167 -3.51 9.02 22.25
N PRO A 168 -3.72 8.05 23.17
CA PRO A 168 -2.67 7.57 24.07
C PRO A 168 -1.67 6.64 23.36
N PHE A 169 -1.92 6.28 22.10
CA PHE A 169 -1.09 5.38 21.30
C PHE A 169 -0.10 6.12 20.39
N GLY A 170 0.02 7.45 20.57
CA GLY A 170 1.01 8.27 19.90
C GLY A 170 0.50 9.04 18.67
N PRO A 171 1.42 9.75 18.00
CA PRO A 171 1.10 10.78 17.02
C PRO A 171 0.42 10.26 15.74
N VAL A 172 0.86 9.10 15.23
CA VAL A 172 0.26 8.50 14.03
C VAL A 172 -1.17 8.06 14.27
N SER A 173 -1.45 7.49 15.46
CA SER A 173 -2.83 7.14 15.85
C SER A 173 -3.72 8.37 16.05
N ALA A 174 -3.18 9.46 16.57
CA ALA A 174 -3.93 10.72 16.69
C ALA A 174 -4.25 11.30 15.30
N LEU A 175 -3.28 11.28 14.38
CA LEU A 175 -3.47 11.70 12.97
C LEU A 175 -4.54 10.87 12.27
N ASP A 176 -4.46 9.54 12.38
CA ASP A 176 -5.43 8.63 11.77
C ASP A 176 -6.85 8.90 12.29
N ARG A 177 -7.01 9.03 13.62
CA ARG A 177 -8.29 9.35 14.24
C ARG A 177 -8.85 10.69 13.78
N ALA A 178 -8.00 11.73 13.72
CA ALA A 178 -8.42 13.04 13.26
C ALA A 178 -8.84 13.00 11.78
N PHE A 179 -8.07 12.30 10.93
CA PHE A 179 -8.38 12.12 9.52
C PHE A 179 -9.70 11.33 9.32
N ARG A 180 -9.85 10.18 9.99
CA ARG A 180 -11.09 9.39 9.92
C ARG A 180 -12.31 10.21 10.33
N LYS A 181 -12.20 11.02 11.39
CA LYS A 181 -13.28 11.93 11.82
C LYS A 181 -13.69 12.92 10.73
N ALA A 182 -12.75 13.36 9.89
CA ALA A 182 -13.03 14.25 8.76
C ALA A 182 -13.76 13.55 7.62
N VAL A 183 -13.39 12.32 7.28
CA VAL A 183 -13.86 11.64 6.07
C VAL A 183 -15.06 10.73 6.29
N LEU A 184 -15.23 10.14 7.48
CA LEU A 184 -16.30 9.16 7.76
C LEU A 184 -17.73 9.75 7.63
N GLN A 185 -17.89 11.05 7.79
CA GLN A 185 -19.18 11.72 7.57
C GLN A 185 -19.59 11.74 6.09
N PHE A 186 -18.64 11.61 5.16
CA PHE A 186 -18.87 11.55 3.70
C PHE A 186 -18.80 10.13 3.18
N TYR A 187 -17.94 9.31 3.78
CA TYR A 187 -17.62 7.95 3.35
C TYR A 187 -17.70 6.99 4.56
N PRO A 188 -18.92 6.70 5.07
CA PRO A 188 -19.10 5.85 6.26
C PRO A 188 -18.55 4.43 6.07
N GLU A 189 -18.46 3.94 4.84
CA GLU A 189 -17.88 2.63 4.48
C GLU A 189 -16.40 2.51 4.86
N LEU A 190 -15.68 3.62 5.01
CA LEU A 190 -14.29 3.61 5.52
C LEU A 190 -14.18 3.16 6.98
N SER A 191 -15.31 3.06 7.71
CA SER A 191 -15.32 2.46 9.05
C SER A 191 -14.87 1.00 9.06
N GLU A 192 -15.05 0.30 7.95
CA GLU A 192 -14.67 -1.11 7.77
C GLU A 192 -13.19 -1.30 7.42
N VAL A 193 -12.48 -0.22 7.14
CA VAL A 193 -11.04 -0.28 6.82
C VAL A 193 -10.23 -0.30 8.10
N GLU A 194 -9.43 -1.33 8.27
CA GLU A 194 -8.57 -1.54 9.43
C GLU A 194 -7.09 -1.54 9.03
N LEU A 195 -6.26 -0.88 9.83
CA LEU A 195 -4.80 -0.97 9.75
C LEU A 195 -4.36 -2.32 10.33
N THR A 196 -3.63 -3.11 9.56
CA THR A 196 -3.14 -4.44 9.99
C THR A 196 -1.64 -4.50 10.20
N ASP A 197 -0.88 -3.64 9.51
CA ASP A 197 0.58 -3.59 9.67
C ASP A 197 1.09 -2.17 9.38
N TYR A 198 2.16 -1.79 10.08
CA TYR A 198 2.79 -0.48 9.95
C TYR A 198 4.30 -0.64 10.06
N LYS A 199 5.03 -0.33 8.99
CA LYS A 199 6.48 -0.48 8.91
C LYS A 199 7.14 0.81 8.54
N VAL A 200 8.20 1.17 9.27
CA VAL A 200 9.06 2.32 8.97
C VAL A 200 10.44 1.85 8.62
N ARG A 201 11.01 2.42 7.56
CA ARG A 201 12.41 2.23 7.19
C ARG A 201 13.10 3.56 7.02
N ILE A 202 14.29 3.68 7.57
CA ILE A 202 15.21 4.78 7.28
C ILE A 202 15.72 4.60 5.85
N LEU A 203 15.69 5.66 5.07
CA LEU A 203 16.27 5.68 3.73
C LEU A 203 17.76 5.97 3.84
N SER A 204 18.58 5.10 3.26
CA SER A 204 20.02 5.32 3.17
C SER A 204 20.26 6.42 2.13
N GLY A 205 20.63 7.61 2.58
CA GLY A 205 20.84 8.79 1.75
C GLY A 205 22.20 9.46 2.06
N GLN A 206 22.38 10.67 1.51
CA GLN A 206 23.59 11.46 1.71
C GLN A 206 23.76 11.97 3.14
N GLU A 207 22.69 12.05 3.92
CA GLU A 207 22.71 12.40 5.34
C GLU A 207 22.42 11.16 6.19
N ALA A 208 23.18 10.99 7.26
CA ALA A 208 23.03 9.89 8.20
C ALA A 208 22.44 10.38 9.53
N GLY A 209 21.78 9.48 10.25
CA GLY A 209 21.24 9.75 11.58
C GLY A 209 19.79 10.23 11.56
N THR A 210 19.45 11.17 12.42
CA THR A 210 18.08 11.65 12.63
C THR A 210 17.52 12.50 11.49
N ASN A 211 18.36 12.95 10.56
CA ASN A 211 17.98 13.76 9.40
C ASN A 211 17.71 12.91 8.14
N SER A 212 17.81 11.59 8.26
CA SER A 212 17.50 10.69 7.13
C SER A 212 16.02 10.69 6.82
N GLY A 213 15.68 10.68 5.53
CA GLY A 213 14.32 10.44 5.09
C GLY A 213 13.82 9.06 5.54
N VAL A 214 12.53 8.92 5.62
CA VAL A 214 11.88 7.66 6.01
C VAL A 214 10.85 7.22 4.97
N ARG A 215 10.72 5.91 4.83
CA ARG A 215 9.63 5.25 4.11
C ARG A 215 8.72 4.59 5.10
N VAL A 216 7.43 4.86 4.97
CA VAL A 216 6.37 4.21 5.73
C VAL A 216 5.57 3.33 4.78
N MET A 217 5.42 2.06 5.13
CA MET A 217 4.50 1.13 4.48
C MET A 217 3.37 0.81 5.45
N VAL A 218 2.16 0.91 4.96
CA VAL A 218 0.93 0.63 5.70
C VAL A 218 0.21 -0.51 5.00
N GLU A 219 -0.16 -1.55 5.74
CA GLU A 219 -1.05 -2.59 5.26
C GLU A 219 -2.42 -2.39 5.91
N MET A 220 -3.45 -2.37 5.09
CA MET A 220 -4.85 -2.25 5.50
C MET A 220 -5.66 -3.43 5.00
N LYS A 221 -6.80 -3.67 5.65
CA LYS A 221 -7.81 -4.62 5.18
C LYS A 221 -9.20 -3.99 5.15
N ARG A 222 -10.03 -4.46 4.23
CA ARG A 222 -11.47 -4.22 4.19
C ARG A 222 -12.16 -5.56 3.91
N GLY A 223 -12.83 -6.12 4.93
CA GLY A 223 -13.27 -7.52 4.87
C GLY A 223 -12.09 -8.47 4.73
N GLU A 224 -12.11 -9.32 3.71
CA GLU A 224 -11.02 -10.27 3.40
C GLU A 224 -9.92 -9.67 2.50
N GLU A 225 -10.16 -8.53 1.90
CA GLU A 225 -9.21 -7.89 1.00
C GLU A 225 -8.13 -7.16 1.80
N ARG A 226 -6.85 -7.47 1.50
CA ARG A 226 -5.67 -6.79 2.05
C ARG A 226 -4.96 -6.03 0.95
N PHE A 227 -4.53 -4.84 1.26
CA PHE A 227 -3.80 -3.98 0.36
C PHE A 227 -2.76 -3.14 1.12
N ALA A 228 -1.72 -2.73 0.43
CA ALA A 228 -0.66 -1.96 1.04
C ALA A 228 -0.37 -0.68 0.28
N THR A 229 0.00 0.36 1.04
CA THR A 229 0.36 1.68 0.56
C THR A 229 1.73 2.11 1.08
N VAL A 230 2.31 3.11 0.46
CA VAL A 230 3.62 3.65 0.79
C VAL A 230 3.62 5.17 0.79
N GLY A 231 4.30 5.74 1.77
CA GLY A 231 4.63 7.16 1.80
C GLY A 231 6.11 7.35 2.12
N ALA A 232 6.73 8.37 1.54
CA ALA A 232 8.11 8.74 1.83
C ALA A 232 8.20 10.25 2.11
N SER A 233 9.03 10.61 3.06
CA SER A 233 9.32 11.99 3.46
C SER A 233 10.53 12.02 4.41
N GLU A 234 11.12 13.18 4.60
CA GLU A 234 12.05 13.44 5.69
C GLU A 234 11.32 13.48 7.06
N ASN A 235 10.03 13.71 7.06
CA ASN A 235 9.18 13.73 8.25
C ASN A 235 8.35 12.46 8.34
N ILE A 236 8.55 11.68 9.41
CA ILE A 236 7.83 10.41 9.63
C ILE A 236 6.30 10.59 9.71
N LEU A 237 5.81 11.71 10.25
CA LEU A 237 4.37 11.97 10.35
C LEU A 237 3.77 12.26 8.99
N GLU A 238 4.50 13.00 8.14
CA GLU A 238 4.11 13.25 6.76
C GLU A 238 4.11 11.95 5.93
N ALA A 239 5.18 11.16 6.02
CA ALA A 239 5.26 9.86 5.34
C ALA A 239 4.12 8.93 5.78
N SER A 240 3.80 8.91 7.08
CA SER A 240 2.70 8.12 7.64
C SER A 240 1.34 8.59 7.11
N LEU A 241 1.11 9.90 7.11
CA LEU A 241 -0.15 10.47 6.64
C LEU A 241 -0.36 10.21 5.15
N LYS A 242 0.70 10.33 4.32
CA LYS A 242 0.66 9.97 2.90
C LYS A 242 0.23 8.51 2.70
N ALA A 243 0.87 7.58 3.40
CA ALA A 243 0.53 6.17 3.31
C ALA A 243 -0.89 5.86 3.78
N LEU A 244 -1.33 6.42 4.91
CA LEU A 244 -2.68 6.25 5.45
C LEU A 244 -3.75 6.80 4.51
N THR A 245 -3.57 8.02 4.01
CA THR A 245 -4.55 8.66 3.10
C THR A 245 -4.64 7.94 1.77
N ASP A 246 -3.53 7.46 1.23
CA ASP A 246 -3.54 6.60 0.05
C ASP A 246 -4.34 5.32 0.30
N GLY A 247 -4.21 4.69 1.47
CA GLY A 247 -4.97 3.50 1.83
C GLY A 247 -6.48 3.75 1.84
N TYR A 248 -6.94 4.84 2.44
CA TYR A 248 -8.35 5.20 2.44
C TYR A 248 -8.86 5.59 1.05
N ALA A 249 -8.05 6.31 0.25
CA ALA A 249 -8.43 6.64 -1.13
C ALA A 249 -8.56 5.39 -2.00
N TYR A 250 -7.62 4.44 -1.87
CA TYR A 250 -7.69 3.17 -2.57
C TYR A 250 -8.94 2.38 -2.19
N ALA A 251 -9.26 2.29 -0.89
CA ALA A 251 -10.43 1.59 -0.41
C ALA A 251 -11.75 2.14 -0.99
N LEU A 252 -11.80 3.42 -1.35
CA LEU A 252 -12.97 4.04 -2.00
C LEU A 252 -12.97 3.85 -3.51
N LEU A 253 -11.82 3.91 -4.15
CA LEU A 253 -11.71 3.94 -5.62
C LEU A 253 -11.59 2.55 -6.24
N TYR A 254 -11.02 1.60 -5.52
CA TYR A 254 -10.86 0.25 -6.02
C TYR A 254 -12.11 -0.58 -5.69
N PRO A 255 -12.79 -1.13 -6.70
CA PRO A 255 -13.99 -1.92 -6.45
C PRO A 255 -13.65 -3.18 -5.66
N VAL A 256 -14.30 -3.37 -4.53
CA VAL A 256 -14.26 -4.65 -3.81
C VAL A 256 -14.83 -5.71 -4.75
N ALA A 257 -14.08 -6.78 -4.95
CA ALA A 257 -14.64 -7.96 -5.61
C ALA A 257 -15.85 -8.42 -4.79
N THR A 258 -17.06 -8.16 -5.29
CA THR A 258 -18.28 -8.72 -4.70
C THR A 258 -18.07 -10.24 -4.65
N PRO A 259 -18.25 -10.92 -3.51
CA PRO A 259 -18.18 -12.37 -3.49
C PRO A 259 -19.14 -12.87 -4.58
N ARG A 260 -18.60 -13.58 -5.59
CA ARG A 260 -19.42 -14.25 -6.59
C ARG A 260 -20.34 -15.17 -5.81
N GLY A 261 -21.62 -14.87 -5.89
CA GLY A 261 -22.68 -15.42 -5.10
C GLY A 261 -22.54 -16.91 -4.80
N ALA A 262 -22.93 -17.24 -3.61
CA ALA A 262 -23.15 -18.60 -3.15
C ALA A 262 -24.20 -19.31 -3.98
#